data_92a13898fc723d2e2f299e93124c16dd
#
_entry.id   92a13898fc723d2e2f299e93124c16dd
#
_cell.length_a   1.000
_cell.length_b   1.000
_cell.length_c   1.000
_cell.angle_alpha   90.00
_cell.angle_beta   90.00
_cell.angle_gamma   90.00
#
_symmetry.space_group_name_H-M   'P 1'
#
loop_
_entity.id
_entity.type
_entity.pdbx_description
1 polymer ?
#
loop_
_entity_poly.entity_id
_entity_poly.type
_entity_poly.pdbx_seq_one_letter_code
_entity_poly.pdbx_strand_id
1 'polypeptide(L)'
;GFELMDTILFSRGEWPYRDNDAYPFYSSNYPPLFHVVVVPLVWLFGPQYWTGRLVSFLGTVVTAGAIAYAVGRGRPREPGRETTAGRGRWWLAALSGLAFLASNYVYHVGPLFRQHMFMVMFETLAVVLLSVLIEREETDGRRRTLGLLGVMALLLFAGYTKQLAYATVAAVFIFLFLRGPRRAVVWGVPFALVVGLVFLGINVATDGQWLLNTVTANINPFVPGQAEGLFRQWFGLHTVIVTAAAAYALYQLYATRLSIYAIWFVAATLNSVTAGKWGAGESYFATAIAAACILSGLAFNHVLDWGRDRQWPSVRWARWAAVLLPSLIAALYLWQARLVFHMPTHTPALAAVARALGQPDAVLIAPQTSCSLPREPEAIPYVDAVGATLLGRPPTAADTLAGRQIAALIAEGDTAAFSEDAGFNLYLGRDVVTNPTQLLNLYNNNAVDLTEMLAMLDAQAFDTVVLRAQFYPPPVLDVIGQRYQTTHLVQMNGFVYCVMRPR
;
A
#
# COMPACT_ATOMS: atom_id res chain seq x y z
N GLY A 1 1.68 7.55 12.81
CA GLY A 1 1.11 8.56 13.70
C GLY A 1 0.03 9.39 13.01
N PHE A 2 0.33 9.94 11.85
CA PHE A 2 -0.58 10.84 11.12
C PHE A 2 -1.91 10.17 10.77
N GLU A 3 -1.89 8.95 10.27
CA GLU A 3 -3.12 8.18 9.97
C GLU A 3 -4.03 7.98 11.22
N LEU A 4 -3.42 7.87 12.40
CA LEU A 4 -4.20 7.78 13.64
C LEU A 4 -4.81 9.15 13.99
N MET A 5 -4.07 10.26 13.78
CA MET A 5 -4.60 11.61 13.98
C MET A 5 -5.80 11.88 13.06
N ASP A 6 -5.71 11.53 11.77
CA ASP A 6 -6.83 11.64 10.84
C ASP A 6 -8.08 10.90 11.35
N THR A 7 -7.88 9.69 11.87
CA THR A 7 -8.98 8.88 12.44
C THR A 7 -9.55 9.51 13.71
N ILE A 8 -8.71 10.10 14.56
CA ILE A 8 -9.14 10.84 15.77
C ILE A 8 -10.02 12.04 15.37
N LEU A 9 -9.60 12.80 14.37
CA LEU A 9 -10.37 13.95 13.89
C LEU A 9 -11.75 13.50 13.37
N PHE A 10 -11.80 12.47 12.52
CA PHE A 10 -13.07 11.90 12.08
C PHE A 10 -13.92 11.37 13.24
N SER A 11 -13.32 10.80 14.28
CA SER A 11 -14.06 10.31 15.46
C SER A 11 -14.69 11.42 16.28
N ARG A 12 -14.18 12.65 16.17
CA ARG A 12 -14.72 13.89 16.78
C ARG A 12 -15.73 14.58 15.86
N GLY A 13 -15.96 14.07 14.63
CA GLY A 13 -16.81 14.72 13.62
C GLY A 13 -16.12 15.86 12.89
N GLU A 14 -14.79 15.93 12.95
CA GLU A 14 -13.98 16.96 12.33
C GLU A 14 -13.33 16.44 11.03
N TRP A 15 -13.23 17.32 10.02
CA TRP A 15 -12.49 17.01 8.81
C TRP A 15 -10.98 17.15 9.06
N PRO A 16 -10.16 16.16 8.60
CA PRO A 16 -8.71 16.28 8.68
C PRO A 16 -8.12 17.13 7.54
N TYR A 17 -8.94 17.60 6.61
CA TYR A 17 -8.54 18.48 5.50
C TYR A 17 -8.69 19.92 5.98
N ARG A 18 -7.60 20.46 6.51
CA ARG A 18 -7.58 21.77 7.16
C ARG A 18 -6.65 22.71 6.42
N ASP A 19 -6.79 24.00 6.71
CA ASP A 19 -5.85 24.99 6.30
C ASP A 19 -4.49 24.76 7.00
N ASN A 20 -3.41 24.72 6.22
CA ASN A 20 -2.06 24.55 6.74
C ASN A 20 -1.37 25.88 7.00
N ASP A 21 -1.99 27.01 6.64
CA ASP A 21 -1.45 28.35 6.84
C ASP A 21 -1.62 28.82 8.29
N ALA A 22 -2.60 28.25 9.03
CA ALA A 22 -2.94 28.58 10.41
C ALA A 22 -2.70 27.39 11.36
N TYR A 23 -2.51 27.70 12.64
CA TYR A 23 -2.38 26.69 13.70
C TYR A 23 -3.69 25.91 13.94
N PRO A 24 -3.66 24.59 14.07
CA PRO A 24 -2.53 23.67 13.92
C PRO A 24 -2.22 23.44 12.43
N PHE A 25 -0.96 23.50 12.08
CA PHE A 25 -0.43 23.36 10.72
C PHE A 25 -0.48 21.90 10.24
N TYR A 26 -1.64 21.27 10.36
CA TYR A 26 -1.86 19.85 10.12
C TYR A 26 -3.00 19.62 9.15
N SER A 27 -2.74 18.83 8.14
CA SER A 27 -3.78 18.32 7.24
C SER A 27 -3.45 16.93 6.73
N SER A 28 -4.51 16.20 6.31
CA SER A 28 -4.43 14.89 5.68
C SER A 28 -4.31 15.01 4.16
N ASN A 29 -3.56 14.09 3.55
CA ASN A 29 -3.40 13.99 2.10
C ASN A 29 -4.08 12.76 1.48
N TYR A 30 -4.87 12.03 2.22
CA TYR A 30 -5.53 10.80 1.77
C TYR A 30 -7.05 10.87 1.85
N PRO A 31 -7.77 10.11 0.97
CA PRO A 31 -9.22 10.02 1.01
C PRO A 31 -9.76 9.40 2.31
N PRO A 32 -11.03 9.70 2.68
CA PRO A 32 -11.54 9.50 4.03
C PRO A 32 -11.92 8.07 4.39
N LEU A 33 -12.22 7.19 3.41
CA LEU A 33 -12.96 5.95 3.68
C LEU A 33 -12.25 5.03 4.67
N PHE A 34 -10.92 4.89 4.57
CA PHE A 34 -10.16 4.04 5.48
C PHE A 34 -10.32 4.51 6.93
N HIS A 35 -10.17 5.81 7.17
CA HIS A 35 -10.29 6.39 8.51
C HIS A 35 -11.72 6.27 9.05
N VAL A 36 -12.73 6.57 8.22
CA VAL A 36 -14.14 6.41 8.59
C VAL A 36 -14.46 4.97 9.00
N VAL A 37 -13.91 3.96 8.31
CA VAL A 37 -14.09 2.55 8.69
C VAL A 37 -13.39 2.21 10.02
N VAL A 38 -12.29 2.88 10.35
CA VAL A 38 -11.58 2.66 11.63
C VAL A 38 -12.25 3.40 12.81
N VAL A 39 -12.99 4.49 12.58
CA VAL A 39 -13.63 5.30 13.62
C VAL A 39 -14.42 4.47 14.64
N PRO A 40 -15.28 3.50 14.28
CA PRO A 40 -16.01 2.69 15.26
C PRO A 40 -15.10 1.93 16.24
N LEU A 41 -13.92 1.48 15.77
CA LEU A 41 -12.94 0.84 16.63
C LEU A 41 -12.28 1.83 17.59
N VAL A 42 -12.05 3.08 17.15
CA VAL A 42 -11.55 4.15 18.02
C VAL A 42 -12.58 4.53 19.07
N TRP A 43 -13.88 4.57 18.76
CA TRP A 43 -14.92 4.82 19.76
C TRP A 43 -15.01 3.72 20.80
N LEU A 44 -14.80 2.45 20.41
CA LEU A 44 -14.92 1.29 21.30
C LEU A 44 -13.67 1.08 22.17
N PHE A 45 -12.48 1.32 21.61
CA PHE A 45 -11.21 0.92 22.23
C PHE A 45 -10.25 2.08 22.49
N GLY A 46 -10.68 3.30 22.19
CA GLY A 46 -9.81 4.47 22.22
C GLY A 46 -8.87 4.57 21.01
N PRO A 47 -8.09 5.66 20.92
CA PRO A 47 -7.18 5.93 19.79
C PRO A 47 -5.92 5.07 19.88
N GLN A 48 -6.00 3.85 19.40
CA GLN A 48 -4.92 2.86 19.42
C GLN A 48 -4.42 2.55 18.02
N TYR A 49 -3.09 2.36 17.86
CA TYR A 49 -2.51 2.00 16.56
C TYR A 49 -3.00 0.66 16.01
N TRP A 50 -3.33 -0.30 16.88
CA TRP A 50 -3.76 -1.62 16.44
C TRP A 50 -5.10 -1.60 15.68
N THR A 51 -5.97 -0.60 15.90
CA THR A 51 -7.29 -0.51 15.26
C THR A 51 -7.18 -0.40 13.74
N GLY A 52 -6.41 0.55 13.23
CA GLY A 52 -6.18 0.68 11.80
C GLY A 52 -5.24 -0.39 11.23
N ARG A 53 -4.28 -0.89 12.05
CA ARG A 53 -3.46 -2.04 11.67
C ARG A 53 -4.30 -3.28 11.41
N LEU A 54 -5.31 -3.55 12.24
CA LEU A 54 -6.23 -4.66 12.05
C LEU A 54 -7.00 -4.53 10.74
N VAL A 55 -7.55 -3.35 10.44
CA VAL A 55 -8.30 -3.11 9.18
C VAL A 55 -7.40 -3.31 7.96
N SER A 56 -6.18 -2.78 7.98
CA SER A 56 -5.20 -2.97 6.90
C SER A 56 -4.80 -4.45 6.74
N PHE A 57 -4.54 -5.13 7.84
CA PHE A 57 -4.19 -6.56 7.84
C PHE A 57 -5.33 -7.43 7.31
N LEU A 58 -6.57 -7.19 7.75
CA LEU A 58 -7.75 -7.88 7.23
C LEU A 58 -7.91 -7.64 5.72
N GLY A 59 -7.69 -6.41 5.25
CA GLY A 59 -7.65 -6.09 3.82
C GLY A 59 -6.63 -6.95 3.06
N THR A 60 -5.44 -7.14 3.63
CA THR A 60 -4.39 -7.99 3.06
C THR A 60 -4.81 -9.45 2.95
N VAL A 61 -5.39 -10.00 4.03
CA VAL A 61 -5.84 -11.40 4.07
C VAL A 61 -7.01 -11.64 3.13
N VAL A 62 -7.98 -10.72 3.08
CA VAL A 62 -9.13 -10.79 2.15
C VAL A 62 -8.64 -10.75 0.70
N THR A 63 -7.65 -9.91 0.39
CA THR A 63 -7.02 -9.86 -0.94
C THR A 63 -6.44 -11.23 -1.32
N ALA A 64 -5.65 -11.84 -0.43
CA ALA A 64 -5.09 -13.18 -0.66
C ALA A 64 -6.18 -14.24 -0.86
N GLY A 65 -7.26 -14.18 -0.08
CA GLY A 65 -8.44 -15.04 -0.24
C GLY A 65 -9.13 -14.85 -1.59
N ALA A 66 -9.27 -13.60 -2.05
CA ALA A 66 -9.86 -13.29 -3.35
C ALA A 66 -8.98 -13.78 -4.51
N ILE A 67 -7.65 -13.66 -4.38
CA ILE A 67 -6.68 -14.24 -5.33
C ILE A 67 -6.84 -15.77 -5.40
N ALA A 68 -6.84 -16.42 -4.23
CA ALA A 68 -7.03 -17.86 -4.15
C ALA A 68 -8.37 -18.29 -4.75
N TYR A 69 -9.45 -17.58 -4.47
CA TYR A 69 -10.76 -17.84 -5.05
C TYR A 69 -10.75 -17.71 -6.59
N ALA A 70 -10.15 -16.65 -7.14
CA ALA A 70 -10.06 -16.43 -8.58
C ALA A 70 -9.29 -17.57 -9.29
N VAL A 71 -8.16 -17.99 -8.73
CA VAL A 71 -7.34 -19.07 -9.27
C VAL A 71 -8.04 -20.43 -9.10
N GLY A 72 -8.69 -20.68 -7.97
CA GLY A 72 -9.40 -21.92 -7.68
C GLY A 72 -10.62 -22.18 -8.57
N ARG A 73 -11.30 -21.10 -9.00
CA ARG A 73 -12.38 -21.21 -10.00
C ARG A 73 -11.87 -21.66 -11.37
N GLY A 74 -10.62 -21.32 -11.70
CA GLY A 74 -10.03 -21.64 -13.00
C GLY A 74 -10.61 -20.80 -14.14
N ARG A 75 -10.48 -21.32 -15.37
CA ARG A 75 -11.04 -20.68 -16.57
C ARG A 75 -12.57 -20.78 -16.63
N PRO A 76 -13.21 -19.80 -17.31
CA PRO A 76 -14.57 -19.95 -17.78
C PRO A 76 -14.72 -21.25 -18.58
N ARG A 77 -15.79 -21.98 -18.33
CA ARG A 77 -16.11 -23.23 -19.05
C ARG A 77 -16.37 -22.93 -20.52
N GLU A 78 -15.66 -23.60 -21.41
CA GLU A 78 -16.11 -23.68 -22.80
C GLU A 78 -17.42 -24.48 -22.84
N PRO A 79 -18.47 -23.97 -23.50
CA PRO A 79 -19.73 -24.71 -23.63
C PRO A 79 -19.50 -26.10 -24.24
N GLY A 80 -19.93 -27.13 -23.54
CA GLY A 80 -19.83 -28.52 -24.03
C GLY A 80 -18.64 -29.36 -23.54
N ARG A 81 -17.74 -28.80 -22.72
CA ARG A 81 -16.64 -29.52 -22.11
C ARG A 81 -16.93 -29.83 -20.64
N GLU A 82 -17.29 -31.07 -20.32
CA GLU A 82 -17.35 -31.55 -18.94
C GLU A 82 -15.93 -31.59 -18.38
N THR A 83 -15.52 -30.59 -17.64
CA THR A 83 -14.24 -30.63 -16.93
C THR A 83 -14.45 -31.19 -15.54
N THR A 84 -13.92 -32.41 -15.32
CA THR A 84 -13.67 -32.99 -13.98
C THR A 84 -12.63 -32.17 -13.18
N ALA A 85 -12.31 -30.97 -13.63
CA ALA A 85 -11.16 -30.18 -13.25
C ALA A 85 -11.30 -29.40 -11.92
N GLY A 86 -12.47 -29.42 -11.25
CA GLY A 86 -12.70 -28.53 -10.10
C GLY A 86 -12.15 -29.02 -8.77
N ARG A 87 -11.86 -30.30 -8.57
CA ARG A 87 -11.61 -30.87 -7.24
C ARG A 87 -10.14 -31.01 -6.80
N GLY A 88 -9.16 -30.77 -7.67
CA GLY A 88 -7.75 -31.09 -7.35
C GLY A 88 -6.78 -29.91 -7.22
N ARG A 89 -7.21 -28.67 -7.46
CA ARG A 89 -6.27 -27.54 -7.62
C ARG A 89 -6.38 -26.43 -6.56
N TRP A 90 -7.07 -26.69 -5.49
CA TRP A 90 -7.11 -25.77 -4.36
C TRP A 90 -5.71 -25.47 -3.79
N TRP A 91 -4.75 -26.40 -3.94
CA TRP A 91 -3.36 -26.16 -3.55
C TRP A 91 -2.70 -25.05 -4.37
N LEU A 92 -2.97 -24.98 -5.68
CA LEU A 92 -2.46 -23.91 -6.54
C LEU A 92 -3.15 -22.56 -6.20
N ALA A 93 -4.44 -22.60 -5.93
CA ALA A 93 -5.17 -21.45 -5.43
C ALA A 93 -4.56 -20.93 -4.12
N ALA A 94 -4.29 -21.82 -3.16
CA ALA A 94 -3.64 -21.49 -1.91
C ALA A 94 -2.23 -20.92 -2.12
N LEU A 95 -1.40 -21.54 -2.97
CA LEU A 95 -0.07 -21.04 -3.29
C LEU A 95 -0.11 -19.63 -3.93
N SER A 96 -1.10 -19.36 -4.80
CA SER A 96 -1.23 -18.03 -5.42
C SER A 96 -1.60 -16.97 -4.38
N GLY A 97 -2.50 -17.27 -3.44
CA GLY A 97 -2.82 -16.37 -2.32
C GLY A 97 -1.65 -16.19 -1.36
N LEU A 98 -0.93 -17.27 -1.05
CA LEU A 98 0.27 -17.22 -0.21
C LEU A 98 1.43 -16.49 -0.88
N ALA A 99 1.58 -16.56 -2.22
CA ALA A 99 2.58 -15.79 -2.95
C ALA A 99 2.37 -14.28 -2.80
N PHE A 100 1.12 -13.83 -2.74
CA PHE A 100 0.80 -12.44 -2.41
C PHE A 100 1.22 -12.08 -0.99
N LEU A 101 0.84 -12.89 0.00
CA LEU A 101 1.19 -12.64 1.40
C LEU A 101 2.70 -12.72 1.68
N ALA A 102 3.42 -13.58 0.93
CA ALA A 102 4.86 -13.75 1.07
C ALA A 102 5.67 -12.60 0.46
N SER A 103 5.06 -11.77 -0.39
CA SER A 103 5.75 -10.61 -0.97
C SER A 103 6.14 -9.61 0.12
N ASN A 104 7.44 -9.22 0.15
CA ASN A 104 7.93 -8.19 1.07
C ASN A 104 7.21 -6.84 0.87
N TYR A 105 6.81 -6.49 -0.36
CA TYR A 105 6.01 -5.30 -0.66
C TYR A 105 4.59 -5.35 -0.07
N VAL A 106 4.11 -6.54 0.28
CA VAL A 106 2.79 -6.77 0.88
C VAL A 106 2.89 -6.89 2.39
N TYR A 107 3.71 -7.80 2.91
CA TYR A 107 3.77 -8.01 4.36
C TYR A 107 4.43 -6.85 5.12
N HIS A 108 5.23 -6.03 4.42
CA HIS A 108 5.76 -4.80 4.98
C HIS A 108 4.67 -3.75 5.24
N VAL A 109 3.73 -3.60 4.31
CA VAL A 109 2.67 -2.58 4.39
C VAL A 109 1.40 -3.11 5.07
N GLY A 110 1.11 -4.41 4.91
CA GLY A 110 -0.12 -5.04 5.40
C GLY A 110 -0.43 -4.82 6.87
N PRO A 111 0.53 -4.96 7.80
CA PRO A 111 0.29 -4.77 9.22
C PRO A 111 0.45 -3.32 9.68
N LEU A 112 0.66 -2.36 8.78
CA LEU A 112 0.76 -0.96 9.14
C LEU A 112 -0.62 -0.30 9.20
N PHE A 113 -0.74 0.75 10.00
CA PHE A 113 -1.92 1.63 9.98
C PHE A 113 -1.86 2.46 8.69
N ARG A 114 -2.20 1.82 7.56
CA ARG A 114 -2.16 2.44 6.24
C ARG A 114 -3.28 1.92 5.34
N GLN A 115 -3.82 2.79 4.52
CA GLN A 115 -4.95 2.54 3.64
C GLN A 115 -4.62 1.67 2.40
N HIS A 116 -3.34 1.47 2.06
CA HIS A 116 -2.93 0.80 0.82
C HIS A 116 -3.55 -0.59 0.63
N MET A 117 -3.39 -1.48 1.62
CA MET A 117 -3.91 -2.85 1.49
C MET A 117 -5.44 -2.90 1.50
N PHE A 118 -6.08 -1.94 2.13
CA PHE A 118 -7.52 -1.82 2.13
C PHE A 118 -8.05 -1.38 0.74
N MET A 119 -7.32 -0.48 0.05
CA MET A 119 -7.59 -0.16 -1.35
C MET A 119 -7.41 -1.39 -2.25
N VAL A 120 -6.26 -2.10 -2.16
CA VAL A 120 -5.97 -3.29 -2.98
C VAL A 120 -7.01 -4.38 -2.78
N MET A 121 -7.56 -4.52 -1.58
CA MET A 121 -8.70 -5.41 -1.30
C MET A 121 -9.91 -5.07 -2.15
N PHE A 122 -10.35 -3.80 -2.15
CA PHE A 122 -11.50 -3.39 -2.93
C PHE A 122 -11.27 -3.54 -4.44
N GLU A 123 -10.08 -3.18 -4.92
CA GLU A 123 -9.69 -3.37 -6.32
C GLU A 123 -9.76 -4.85 -6.72
N THR A 124 -9.16 -5.73 -5.91
CA THR A 124 -9.15 -7.18 -6.18
C THR A 124 -10.56 -7.77 -6.16
N LEU A 125 -11.36 -7.40 -5.16
CA LEU A 125 -12.75 -7.84 -5.07
C LEU A 125 -13.58 -7.35 -6.26
N ALA A 126 -13.42 -6.10 -6.70
CA ALA A 126 -14.11 -5.55 -7.87
C ALA A 126 -13.78 -6.33 -9.15
N VAL A 127 -12.49 -6.59 -9.38
CA VAL A 127 -11.99 -7.30 -10.57
C VAL A 127 -12.45 -8.77 -10.57
N VAL A 128 -12.35 -9.45 -9.41
CA VAL A 128 -12.79 -10.84 -9.27
C VAL A 128 -14.30 -10.95 -9.43
N LEU A 129 -15.08 -10.05 -8.81
CA LEU A 129 -16.53 -10.02 -8.96
C LEU A 129 -16.93 -9.79 -10.41
N LEU A 130 -16.30 -8.82 -11.11
CA LEU A 130 -16.57 -8.55 -12.53
C LEU A 130 -16.29 -9.79 -13.38
N SER A 131 -15.15 -10.48 -13.17
CA SER A 131 -14.83 -11.72 -13.88
C SER A 131 -15.92 -12.76 -13.71
N VAL A 132 -16.38 -13.00 -12.47
CA VAL A 132 -17.44 -13.95 -12.15
C VAL A 132 -18.77 -13.58 -12.80
N LEU A 133 -19.13 -12.29 -12.80
CA LEU A 133 -20.38 -11.80 -13.39
C LEU A 133 -20.40 -12.01 -14.89
N ILE A 134 -19.32 -11.65 -15.58
CA ILE A 134 -19.22 -11.79 -17.03
C ILE A 134 -19.26 -13.27 -17.45
N GLU A 135 -18.54 -14.14 -16.72
CA GLU A 135 -18.59 -15.58 -16.96
C GLU A 135 -20.03 -16.13 -16.84
N ARG A 136 -20.75 -15.73 -15.79
CA ARG A 136 -22.13 -16.16 -15.59
C ARG A 136 -23.07 -15.61 -16.65
N GLU A 137 -22.87 -14.34 -17.09
CA GLU A 137 -23.65 -13.74 -18.18
C GLU A 137 -23.43 -14.46 -19.50
N GLU A 138 -22.19 -14.91 -19.77
CA GLU A 138 -21.87 -15.69 -20.98
C GLU A 138 -22.47 -17.11 -20.92
N THR A 139 -22.65 -17.66 -19.72
CA THR A 139 -23.18 -19.01 -19.54
C THR A 139 -24.73 -19.04 -19.60
N ASP A 140 -25.39 -18.11 -18.92
CA ASP A 140 -26.86 -18.12 -18.77
C ASP A 140 -27.60 -17.07 -19.61
N GLY A 141 -26.87 -16.21 -20.32
CA GLY A 141 -27.41 -15.13 -21.16
C GLY A 141 -28.09 -13.98 -20.41
N ARG A 142 -28.09 -14.02 -19.06
CA ARG A 142 -28.80 -13.04 -18.22
C ARG A 142 -27.86 -11.94 -17.72
N ARG A 143 -28.20 -10.69 -18.02
CA ARG A 143 -27.47 -9.53 -17.48
C ARG A 143 -27.61 -9.43 -15.97
N ARG A 144 -26.49 -9.20 -15.27
CA ARG A 144 -26.41 -9.12 -13.81
C ARG A 144 -26.16 -7.69 -13.34
N THR A 145 -27.18 -6.85 -13.50
CA THR A 145 -27.13 -5.41 -13.17
C THR A 145 -26.75 -5.15 -11.71
N LEU A 146 -27.39 -5.85 -10.75
CA LEU A 146 -27.06 -5.70 -9.32
C LEU A 146 -25.61 -6.08 -9.00
N GLY A 147 -25.09 -7.11 -9.65
CA GLY A 147 -23.68 -7.48 -9.50
C GLY A 147 -22.73 -6.39 -10.00
N LEU A 148 -23.07 -5.75 -11.12
CA LEU A 148 -22.27 -4.67 -11.68
C LEU A 148 -22.35 -3.40 -10.81
N LEU A 149 -23.48 -3.11 -10.16
CA LEU A 149 -23.55 -2.08 -9.11
C LEU A 149 -22.57 -2.38 -7.97
N GLY A 150 -22.47 -3.64 -7.55
CA GLY A 150 -21.48 -4.06 -6.55
C GLY A 150 -20.03 -3.80 -7.01
N VAL A 151 -19.72 -4.06 -8.29
CA VAL A 151 -18.40 -3.71 -8.85
C VAL A 151 -18.14 -2.20 -8.78
N MET A 152 -19.12 -1.38 -9.19
CA MET A 152 -19.00 0.08 -9.15
C MET A 152 -18.83 0.59 -7.70
N ALA A 153 -19.59 0.04 -6.75
CA ALA A 153 -19.43 0.38 -5.34
C ALA A 153 -18.03 0.04 -4.81
N LEU A 154 -17.49 -1.14 -5.14
CA LEU A 154 -16.13 -1.52 -4.75
C LEU A 154 -15.07 -0.61 -5.36
N LEU A 155 -15.21 -0.20 -6.62
CA LEU A 155 -14.31 0.76 -7.26
C LEU A 155 -14.40 2.16 -6.63
N LEU A 156 -15.60 2.61 -6.27
CA LEU A 156 -15.81 3.85 -5.54
C LEU A 156 -15.09 3.80 -4.17
N PHE A 157 -15.28 2.70 -3.44
CA PHE A 157 -14.61 2.50 -2.15
C PHE A 157 -13.09 2.43 -2.29
N ALA A 158 -12.56 1.79 -3.33
CA ALA A 158 -11.13 1.80 -3.62
C ALA A 158 -10.61 3.22 -3.82
N GLY A 159 -11.27 4.03 -4.65
CA GLY A 159 -10.89 5.41 -4.96
C GLY A 159 -10.94 6.32 -3.73
N TYR A 160 -11.99 6.19 -2.90
CA TYR A 160 -12.12 6.95 -1.65
C TYR A 160 -11.33 6.36 -0.47
N THR A 161 -10.66 5.23 -0.67
CA THR A 161 -9.61 4.73 0.22
C THR A 161 -8.24 5.31 -0.17
N LYS A 162 -7.91 5.33 -1.45
CA LYS A 162 -6.67 5.92 -1.98
C LYS A 162 -6.78 6.24 -3.45
N GLN A 163 -6.24 7.39 -3.86
CA GLN A 163 -6.34 7.90 -5.24
C GLN A 163 -5.76 6.93 -6.29
N LEU A 164 -4.77 6.12 -5.93
CA LEU A 164 -4.11 5.16 -6.83
C LEU A 164 -5.04 4.14 -7.51
N ALA A 165 -6.25 3.95 -7.01
CA ALA A 165 -7.24 3.02 -7.57
C ALA A 165 -7.71 3.38 -8.99
N TYR A 166 -7.38 4.58 -9.50
CA TYR A 166 -7.80 5.02 -10.85
C TYR A 166 -7.38 4.06 -11.96
N ALA A 167 -6.23 3.38 -11.82
CA ALA A 167 -5.77 2.41 -12.80
C ALA A 167 -6.68 1.18 -12.89
N THR A 168 -7.18 0.70 -11.75
CA THR A 168 -8.15 -0.40 -11.71
C THR A 168 -9.49 0.04 -12.28
N VAL A 169 -9.93 1.27 -11.98
CA VAL A 169 -11.13 1.86 -12.60
C VAL A 169 -10.98 1.88 -14.11
N ALA A 170 -9.85 2.37 -14.62
CA ALA A 170 -9.57 2.40 -16.05
C ALA A 170 -9.57 0.97 -16.65
N ALA A 171 -8.93 0.00 -16.01
CA ALA A 171 -8.91 -1.39 -16.46
C ALA A 171 -10.32 -1.99 -16.61
N VAL A 172 -11.18 -1.75 -15.60
CA VAL A 172 -12.58 -2.22 -15.62
C VAL A 172 -13.36 -1.59 -16.76
N PHE A 173 -13.25 -0.28 -16.97
CA PHE A 173 -13.98 0.38 -18.06
C PHE A 173 -13.41 0.06 -19.43
N ILE A 174 -12.10 -0.10 -19.60
CA ILE A 174 -11.48 -0.61 -20.84
C ILE A 174 -12.04 -2.00 -21.15
N PHE A 175 -12.07 -2.91 -20.17
CA PHE A 175 -12.61 -4.24 -20.36
C PHE A 175 -14.10 -4.24 -20.74
N LEU A 176 -14.92 -3.43 -20.08
CA LEU A 176 -16.33 -3.28 -20.41
C LEU A 176 -16.53 -2.68 -21.81
N PHE A 177 -15.68 -1.71 -22.19
CA PHE A 177 -15.72 -1.07 -23.49
C PHE A 177 -15.39 -2.03 -24.63
N LEU A 178 -14.33 -2.84 -24.46
CA LEU A 178 -13.94 -3.86 -25.45
C LEU A 178 -15.02 -4.93 -25.64
N ARG A 179 -15.88 -5.16 -24.63
CA ARG A 179 -16.99 -6.12 -24.71
C ARG A 179 -18.31 -5.51 -25.16
N GLY A 180 -18.53 -4.23 -24.94
CA GLY A 180 -19.74 -3.52 -25.31
C GLY A 180 -19.66 -2.04 -24.99
N PRO A 181 -19.29 -1.19 -25.97
CA PRO A 181 -19.07 0.23 -25.74
C PRO A 181 -20.26 0.95 -25.10
N ARG A 182 -21.50 0.63 -25.53
CA ARG A 182 -22.72 1.19 -24.94
C ARG A 182 -22.82 0.87 -23.44
N ARG A 183 -22.46 -0.35 -23.04
CA ARG A 183 -22.49 -0.77 -21.63
C ARG A 183 -21.46 0.01 -20.81
N ALA A 184 -20.26 0.18 -21.33
CA ALA A 184 -19.23 0.97 -20.68
C ALA A 184 -19.68 2.43 -20.45
N VAL A 185 -20.32 3.05 -21.42
CA VAL A 185 -20.84 4.42 -21.30
C VAL A 185 -21.98 4.50 -20.29
N VAL A 186 -22.98 3.59 -20.39
CA VAL A 186 -24.14 3.56 -19.48
C VAL A 186 -23.73 3.41 -18.01
N TRP A 187 -22.64 2.71 -17.72
CA TRP A 187 -22.12 2.56 -16.35
C TRP A 187 -21.05 3.60 -16.00
N GLY A 188 -20.25 4.02 -16.97
CA GLY A 188 -19.15 4.94 -16.75
C GLY A 188 -19.63 6.37 -16.46
N VAL A 189 -20.64 6.86 -17.16
CA VAL A 189 -21.17 8.22 -16.94
C VAL A 189 -21.77 8.35 -15.53
N PRO A 190 -22.71 7.51 -15.08
CA PRO A 190 -23.21 7.57 -13.70
C PRO A 190 -22.11 7.38 -12.65
N PHE A 191 -21.16 6.46 -12.87
CA PHE A 191 -20.04 6.27 -11.97
C PHE A 191 -19.19 7.53 -11.83
N ALA A 192 -18.82 8.16 -12.96
CA ALA A 192 -18.04 9.40 -12.95
C ALA A 192 -18.80 10.54 -12.27
N LEU A 193 -20.14 10.63 -12.50
CA LEU A 193 -20.98 11.60 -11.81
C LEU A 193 -21.00 11.39 -10.31
N VAL A 194 -21.17 10.15 -9.83
CA VAL A 194 -21.14 9.84 -8.37
C VAL A 194 -19.78 10.19 -7.77
N VAL A 195 -18.68 9.77 -8.42
CA VAL A 195 -17.34 10.13 -7.99
C VAL A 195 -17.16 11.64 -7.90
N GLY A 196 -17.57 12.36 -8.95
CA GLY A 196 -17.46 13.82 -9.02
C GLY A 196 -18.33 14.53 -7.96
N LEU A 197 -19.56 14.07 -7.75
CA LEU A 197 -20.47 14.65 -6.75
C LEU A 197 -19.96 14.44 -5.32
N VAL A 198 -19.45 13.25 -5.00
CA VAL A 198 -18.85 12.99 -3.67
C VAL A 198 -17.59 13.83 -3.49
N PHE A 199 -16.74 13.91 -4.52
CA PHE A 199 -15.54 14.76 -4.49
C PHE A 199 -15.90 16.24 -4.23
N LEU A 200 -16.85 16.76 -5.01
CA LEU A 200 -17.32 18.15 -4.88
C LEU A 200 -17.96 18.41 -3.51
N GLY A 201 -18.77 17.46 -3.03
CA GLY A 201 -19.40 17.56 -1.70
C GLY A 201 -18.39 17.68 -0.57
N ILE A 202 -17.33 16.84 -0.57
CA ILE A 202 -16.24 16.94 0.41
C ILE A 202 -15.49 18.27 0.24
N ASN A 203 -15.21 18.67 -1.01
CA ASN A 203 -14.47 19.91 -1.28
C ASN A 203 -15.21 21.14 -0.79
N VAL A 204 -16.53 21.21 -0.97
CA VAL A 204 -17.38 22.29 -0.44
C VAL A 204 -17.44 22.23 1.08
N ALA A 205 -17.58 21.04 1.67
CA ALA A 205 -17.64 20.86 3.13
C ALA A 205 -16.31 21.19 3.85
N THR A 206 -15.23 21.33 3.11
CA THR A 206 -13.89 21.63 3.62
C THR A 206 -13.30 22.94 3.05
N ASP A 207 -14.15 23.83 2.53
CA ASP A 207 -13.77 25.14 1.98
C ASP A 207 -12.61 25.06 0.96
N GLY A 208 -12.59 24.00 0.12
CA GLY A 208 -11.55 23.77 -0.88
C GLY A 208 -10.33 23.00 -0.39
N GLN A 209 -10.19 22.80 0.91
CA GLN A 209 -9.01 22.14 1.51
C GLN A 209 -8.88 20.67 1.08
N TRP A 210 -9.98 20.02 0.74
CA TRP A 210 -9.93 18.67 0.15
C TRP A 210 -9.13 18.64 -1.15
N LEU A 211 -9.43 19.51 -2.12
CA LEU A 211 -8.70 19.58 -3.39
C LEU A 211 -7.23 19.94 -3.17
N LEU A 212 -6.97 20.97 -2.33
CA LEU A 212 -5.62 21.45 -2.04
C LEU A 212 -4.75 20.31 -1.48
N ASN A 213 -5.21 19.65 -0.43
CA ASN A 213 -4.41 18.69 0.32
C ASN A 213 -4.32 17.31 -0.35
N THR A 214 -5.37 16.86 -1.08
CA THR A 214 -5.38 15.51 -1.66
C THR A 214 -4.94 15.47 -3.13
N VAL A 215 -5.02 16.56 -3.85
CA VAL A 215 -4.63 16.64 -5.26
C VAL A 215 -3.39 17.52 -5.42
N THR A 216 -3.49 18.82 -5.11
CA THR A 216 -2.41 19.79 -5.36
C THR A 216 -1.13 19.41 -4.61
N ALA A 217 -1.22 19.12 -3.32
CA ALA A 217 -0.09 18.70 -2.50
C ALA A 217 0.51 17.34 -2.88
N ASN A 218 -0.17 16.56 -3.72
CA ASN A 218 0.34 15.29 -4.21
C ASN A 218 0.95 15.36 -5.63
N ILE A 219 1.12 16.55 -6.18
CA ILE A 219 1.83 16.79 -7.44
C ILE A 219 3.33 16.87 -7.12
N ASN A 220 3.94 15.74 -6.88
CA ASN A 220 5.35 15.65 -6.47
C ASN A 220 6.27 15.49 -7.69
N PRO A 221 7.54 15.97 -7.60
CA PRO A 221 8.54 15.76 -8.63
C PRO A 221 8.69 14.27 -8.98
N PHE A 222 8.82 13.98 -10.25
CA PHE A 222 9.08 12.64 -10.73
C PHE A 222 10.57 12.40 -10.88
N VAL A 223 11.09 11.34 -10.27
CA VAL A 223 12.50 10.94 -10.29
C VAL A 223 12.64 9.66 -11.13
N PRO A 224 13.08 9.75 -12.40
CA PRO A 224 13.16 8.60 -13.30
C PRO A 224 14.02 7.46 -12.75
N GLY A 225 15.16 7.78 -12.13
CA GLY A 225 16.05 6.79 -11.53
C GLY A 225 15.40 6.01 -10.38
N GLN A 226 14.53 6.65 -9.58
CA GLN A 226 13.74 5.97 -8.55
C GLN A 226 12.75 4.99 -9.19
N ALA A 227 12.02 5.42 -10.22
CA ALA A 227 11.11 4.54 -10.95
C ALA A 227 11.84 3.32 -11.52
N GLU A 228 12.96 3.54 -12.24
CA GLU A 228 13.76 2.47 -12.83
C GLU A 228 14.28 1.50 -11.75
N GLY A 229 14.83 2.03 -10.66
CA GLY A 229 15.35 1.23 -9.55
C GLY A 229 14.27 0.35 -8.93
N LEU A 230 13.09 0.92 -8.65
CA LEU A 230 11.96 0.20 -8.08
C LEU A 230 11.38 -0.86 -9.04
N PHE A 231 11.30 -0.58 -10.35
CA PHE A 231 10.88 -1.57 -11.34
C PHE A 231 11.88 -2.72 -11.44
N ARG A 232 13.18 -2.42 -11.48
CA ARG A 232 14.23 -3.45 -11.50
C ARG A 232 14.17 -4.33 -10.25
N GLN A 233 14.00 -3.73 -9.08
CA GLN A 233 13.86 -4.45 -7.82
C GLN A 233 12.58 -5.31 -7.81
N TRP A 234 11.43 -4.73 -8.17
CA TRP A 234 10.16 -5.46 -8.23
C TRP A 234 10.24 -6.65 -9.17
N PHE A 235 10.76 -6.47 -10.39
CA PHE A 235 10.92 -7.58 -11.35
C PHE A 235 11.89 -8.63 -10.82
N GLY A 236 13.04 -8.24 -10.27
CA GLY A 236 14.01 -9.17 -9.69
C GLY A 236 13.43 -10.03 -8.57
N LEU A 237 12.67 -9.42 -7.67
CA LEU A 237 12.03 -10.10 -6.55
C LEU A 237 10.84 -10.98 -6.98
N HIS A 238 10.08 -10.56 -7.98
CA HIS A 238 8.83 -11.21 -8.38
C HIS A 238 8.92 -11.89 -9.76
N THR A 239 10.13 -12.22 -10.22
CA THR A 239 10.41 -12.73 -11.57
C THR A 239 9.47 -13.85 -12.00
N VAL A 240 9.24 -14.86 -11.14
CA VAL A 240 8.43 -16.04 -11.48
C VAL A 240 6.98 -15.64 -11.78
N ILE A 241 6.34 -14.96 -10.85
CA ILE A 241 4.92 -14.60 -11.01
C ILE A 241 4.71 -13.55 -12.09
N VAL A 242 5.62 -12.59 -12.22
CA VAL A 242 5.54 -11.53 -13.25
C VAL A 242 5.76 -12.10 -14.64
N THR A 243 6.78 -12.96 -14.83
CA THR A 243 7.04 -13.59 -16.13
C THR A 243 5.90 -14.53 -16.53
N ALA A 244 5.39 -15.34 -15.60
CA ALA A 244 4.24 -16.22 -15.88
C ALA A 244 2.97 -15.41 -16.21
N ALA A 245 2.72 -14.31 -15.48
CA ALA A 245 1.60 -13.42 -15.76
C ALA A 245 1.72 -12.74 -17.12
N ALA A 246 2.89 -12.20 -17.45
CA ALA A 246 3.13 -11.55 -18.73
C ALA A 246 3.01 -12.54 -19.91
N ALA A 247 3.61 -13.71 -19.80
CA ALA A 247 3.49 -14.76 -20.81
C ALA A 247 2.03 -15.18 -21.04
N TYR A 248 1.26 -15.30 -19.95
CA TYR A 248 -0.15 -15.66 -20.05
C TYR A 248 -1.03 -14.54 -20.60
N ALA A 249 -0.72 -13.29 -20.29
CA ALA A 249 -1.39 -12.12 -20.89
C ALA A 249 -1.15 -12.07 -22.41
N LEU A 250 0.10 -12.31 -22.85
CA LEU A 250 0.43 -12.41 -24.28
C LEU A 250 -0.27 -13.58 -24.94
N TYR A 251 -0.30 -14.75 -24.29
CA TYR A 251 -1.05 -15.89 -24.79
C TYR A 251 -2.54 -15.56 -24.96
N GLN A 252 -3.15 -14.88 -24.00
CA GLN A 252 -4.55 -14.44 -24.11
C GLN A 252 -4.76 -13.46 -25.27
N LEU A 253 -3.81 -12.55 -25.47
CA LEU A 253 -3.89 -11.54 -26.55
C LEU A 253 -3.89 -12.18 -27.95
N TYR A 254 -3.00 -13.16 -28.16
CA TYR A 254 -2.77 -13.74 -29.50
C TYR A 254 -3.55 -15.03 -29.77
N ALA A 255 -3.83 -15.83 -28.77
CA ALA A 255 -4.37 -17.18 -28.93
C ALA A 255 -5.80 -17.35 -28.41
N THR A 256 -6.29 -16.43 -27.57
CA THR A 256 -7.63 -16.56 -26.98
C THR A 256 -8.31 -15.20 -26.86
N ARG A 257 -8.94 -14.90 -25.73
CA ARG A 257 -9.61 -13.65 -25.44
C ARG A 257 -9.03 -13.03 -24.17
N LEU A 258 -8.72 -11.74 -24.19
CA LEU A 258 -8.23 -11.02 -23.02
C LEU A 258 -9.24 -11.08 -21.87
N SER A 259 -8.78 -11.53 -20.72
CA SER A 259 -9.52 -11.46 -19.46
C SER A 259 -9.36 -10.09 -18.82
N ILE A 260 -10.28 -9.77 -17.90
CA ILE A 260 -10.11 -8.58 -17.05
C ILE A 260 -8.79 -8.64 -16.26
N TYR A 261 -8.33 -9.81 -15.85
CA TYR A 261 -7.09 -9.98 -15.11
C TYR A 261 -5.86 -9.56 -15.93
N ALA A 262 -5.82 -9.87 -17.24
CA ALA A 262 -4.73 -9.45 -18.13
C ALA A 262 -4.72 -7.92 -18.31
N ILE A 263 -5.87 -7.30 -18.54
CA ILE A 263 -5.99 -5.85 -18.69
C ILE A 263 -5.61 -5.16 -17.36
N TRP A 264 -6.08 -5.69 -16.23
CA TRP A 264 -5.77 -5.17 -14.91
C TRP A 264 -4.28 -5.28 -14.57
N PHE A 265 -3.63 -6.41 -14.88
CA PHE A 265 -2.19 -6.58 -14.71
C PHE A 265 -1.39 -5.53 -15.48
N VAL A 266 -1.74 -5.30 -16.73
CA VAL A 266 -1.08 -4.26 -17.54
C VAL A 266 -1.33 -2.87 -16.97
N ALA A 267 -2.57 -2.52 -16.65
CA ALA A 267 -2.92 -1.21 -16.11
C ALA A 267 -2.25 -0.95 -14.75
N ALA A 268 -2.25 -1.95 -13.84
CA ALA A 268 -1.61 -1.86 -12.55
C ALA A 268 -0.07 -1.73 -12.67
N THR A 269 0.54 -2.49 -13.59
CA THR A 269 1.98 -2.39 -13.85
C THR A 269 2.36 -1.02 -14.40
N LEU A 270 1.59 -0.48 -15.33
CA LEU A 270 1.80 0.88 -15.86
C LEU A 270 1.61 1.93 -14.77
N ASN A 271 0.61 1.75 -13.90
CA ASN A 271 0.39 2.65 -12.77
C ASN A 271 1.57 2.66 -11.79
N SER A 272 2.27 1.52 -11.65
CA SER A 272 3.43 1.44 -10.76
C SER A 272 4.60 2.36 -11.17
N VAL A 273 4.59 2.93 -12.40
CA VAL A 273 5.51 4.00 -12.81
C VAL A 273 5.41 5.21 -11.87
N THR A 274 4.22 5.47 -11.31
CA THR A 274 4.02 6.55 -10.34
C THR A 274 4.77 6.36 -9.02
N ALA A 275 5.36 5.18 -8.78
CA ALA A 275 6.31 4.97 -7.70
C ALA A 275 7.60 5.80 -7.86
N GLY A 276 7.87 6.36 -9.05
CA GLY A 276 8.95 7.32 -9.29
C GLY A 276 8.68 8.73 -8.75
N LYS A 277 7.49 9.03 -8.22
CA LYS A 277 7.24 10.29 -7.53
C LYS A 277 7.99 10.35 -6.21
N TRP A 278 8.51 11.52 -5.88
CA TRP A 278 9.07 11.76 -4.54
C TRP A 278 8.05 11.40 -3.44
N GLY A 279 8.49 10.69 -2.41
CA GLY A 279 7.62 10.21 -1.32
C GLY A 279 6.78 8.95 -1.66
N ALA A 280 6.86 8.46 -2.89
CA ALA A 280 6.28 7.16 -3.26
C ALA A 280 7.30 6.03 -3.09
N GLY A 281 6.84 4.78 -3.08
CA GLY A 281 7.71 3.61 -2.88
C GLY A 281 7.07 2.30 -3.33
N GLU A 282 7.59 1.20 -2.83
CA GLU A 282 7.30 -0.19 -3.22
C GLU A 282 5.80 -0.54 -3.11
N SER A 283 5.10 0.06 -2.17
CA SER A 283 3.66 -0.19 -1.95
C SER A 283 2.81 0.07 -3.20
N TYR A 284 3.30 0.90 -4.13
CA TYR A 284 2.62 1.20 -5.40
C TYR A 284 2.55 -0.01 -6.35
N PHE A 285 3.38 -1.03 -6.12
CA PHE A 285 3.34 -2.29 -6.86
C PHE A 285 2.33 -3.31 -6.30
N ALA A 286 1.71 -3.07 -5.15
CA ALA A 286 0.86 -4.06 -4.49
C ALA A 286 -0.31 -4.53 -5.36
N THR A 287 -0.95 -3.62 -6.10
CA THR A 287 -2.03 -3.95 -7.06
C THR A 287 -1.49 -4.80 -8.23
N ALA A 288 -0.32 -4.46 -8.76
CA ALA A 288 0.33 -5.23 -9.83
C ALA A 288 0.73 -6.64 -9.36
N ILE A 289 1.18 -6.78 -8.10
CA ILE A 289 1.49 -8.08 -7.48
C ILE A 289 0.22 -8.91 -7.32
N ALA A 290 -0.89 -8.33 -6.85
CA ALA A 290 -2.17 -9.03 -6.74
C ALA A 290 -2.64 -9.55 -8.12
N ALA A 291 -2.59 -8.71 -9.15
CA ALA A 291 -2.93 -9.08 -10.52
C ALA A 291 -1.99 -10.17 -11.06
N ALA A 292 -0.68 -10.06 -10.82
CA ALA A 292 0.32 -11.06 -11.22
C ALA A 292 0.09 -12.41 -10.53
N CYS A 293 -0.25 -12.43 -9.24
CA CYS A 293 -0.58 -13.66 -8.51
C CYS A 293 -1.81 -14.39 -9.08
N ILE A 294 -2.87 -13.65 -9.44
CA ILE A 294 -4.03 -14.26 -10.12
C ILE A 294 -3.63 -14.79 -11.48
N LEU A 295 -2.99 -13.98 -12.29
CA LEU A 295 -2.74 -14.31 -13.69
C LEU A 295 -1.70 -15.44 -13.85
N SER A 296 -0.66 -15.46 -13.01
CA SER A 296 0.31 -16.56 -12.95
C SER A 296 -0.33 -17.86 -12.46
N GLY A 297 -1.20 -17.81 -11.46
CA GLY A 297 -1.97 -18.98 -11.00
C GLY A 297 -2.86 -19.54 -12.11
N LEU A 298 -3.53 -18.68 -12.88
CA LEU A 298 -4.31 -19.09 -14.06
C LEU A 298 -3.44 -19.65 -15.18
N ALA A 299 -2.24 -19.10 -15.39
CA ALA A 299 -1.25 -19.65 -16.32
C ALA A 299 -0.84 -21.06 -15.94
N PHE A 300 -0.51 -21.29 -14.68
CA PHE A 300 -0.13 -22.61 -14.19
C PHE A 300 -1.30 -23.59 -14.24
N ASN A 301 -2.52 -23.17 -13.97
CA ASN A 301 -3.72 -23.97 -14.21
C ASN A 301 -3.79 -24.41 -15.68
N HIS A 302 -3.56 -23.47 -16.60
CA HIS A 302 -3.57 -23.76 -18.04
C HIS A 302 -2.51 -24.79 -18.44
N VAL A 303 -1.29 -24.67 -17.91
CA VAL A 303 -0.20 -25.64 -18.13
C VAL A 303 -0.57 -27.05 -17.63
N LEU A 304 -1.19 -27.11 -16.44
CA LEU A 304 -1.65 -28.36 -15.87
C LEU A 304 -2.78 -29.02 -16.69
N ASP A 305 -3.71 -28.21 -17.23
CA ASP A 305 -4.77 -28.68 -18.12
C ASP A 305 -4.17 -29.20 -19.44
N TRP A 306 -3.29 -28.42 -20.05
CA TRP A 306 -2.59 -28.81 -21.25
C TRP A 306 -1.83 -30.14 -21.06
N GLY A 307 -1.10 -30.28 -19.95
CA GLY A 307 -0.38 -31.50 -19.61
C GLY A 307 -1.28 -32.72 -19.44
N ARG A 308 -2.52 -32.49 -18.96
CA ARG A 308 -3.52 -33.57 -18.75
C ARG A 308 -4.27 -33.93 -20.02
N ASP A 309 -4.63 -32.93 -20.82
CA ASP A 309 -5.44 -33.13 -22.03
C ASP A 309 -4.61 -33.61 -23.24
N ARG A 310 -3.28 -33.50 -23.14
CA ARG A 310 -2.38 -33.91 -24.22
C ARG A 310 -2.38 -35.43 -24.40
N GLN A 311 -2.51 -35.89 -25.65
CA GLN A 311 -2.24 -37.29 -26.01
C GLN A 311 -0.72 -37.53 -25.92
N TRP A 312 -0.31 -38.24 -24.90
CA TRP A 312 1.08 -38.60 -24.70
C TRP A 312 1.42 -39.88 -25.48
N PRO A 313 2.65 -40.01 -26.02
CA PRO A 313 3.05 -41.20 -26.79
C PRO A 313 2.94 -42.51 -26.02
N SER A 314 2.96 -42.45 -24.69
CA SER A 314 2.76 -43.64 -23.85
C SER A 314 2.19 -43.23 -22.48
N VAL A 315 1.56 -44.21 -21.81
CA VAL A 315 1.06 -44.07 -20.42
C VAL A 315 2.18 -43.66 -19.44
N ARG A 316 3.41 -44.12 -19.72
CA ARG A 316 4.58 -43.76 -18.90
C ARG A 316 4.87 -42.27 -18.95
N TRP A 317 4.86 -41.64 -20.13
CA TRP A 317 5.06 -40.19 -20.29
C TRP A 317 3.92 -39.41 -19.67
N ALA A 318 2.68 -39.84 -19.81
CA ALA A 318 1.53 -39.21 -19.15
C ALA A 318 1.67 -39.20 -17.61
N ARG A 319 2.13 -40.33 -17.03
CA ARG A 319 2.39 -40.42 -15.58
C ARG A 319 3.53 -39.51 -15.14
N TRP A 320 4.61 -39.46 -15.90
CA TRP A 320 5.70 -38.52 -15.61
C TRP A 320 5.23 -37.04 -15.67
N ALA A 321 4.49 -36.65 -16.69
CA ALA A 321 3.96 -35.31 -16.81
C ALA A 321 3.02 -34.96 -15.64
N ALA A 322 2.18 -35.90 -15.20
CA ALA A 322 1.26 -35.69 -14.07
C ALA A 322 1.97 -35.47 -12.74
N VAL A 323 3.22 -35.88 -12.58
CA VAL A 323 4.03 -35.66 -11.38
C VAL A 323 4.95 -34.44 -11.56
N LEU A 324 5.65 -34.35 -12.68
CA LEU A 324 6.70 -33.34 -12.90
C LEU A 324 6.12 -31.93 -13.04
N LEU A 325 4.98 -31.75 -13.72
CA LEU A 325 4.39 -30.40 -13.89
C LEU A 325 3.94 -29.80 -12.56
N PRO A 326 3.17 -30.45 -11.69
CA PRO A 326 2.84 -29.91 -10.39
C PRO A 326 4.08 -29.68 -9.52
N SER A 327 5.07 -30.58 -9.55
CA SER A 327 6.31 -30.45 -8.79
C SER A 327 7.13 -29.23 -9.25
N LEU A 328 7.23 -29.01 -10.56
CA LEU A 328 7.89 -27.84 -11.12
C LEU A 328 7.19 -26.54 -10.70
N ILE A 329 5.85 -26.51 -10.79
CA ILE A 329 5.09 -25.33 -10.37
C ILE A 329 5.29 -25.04 -8.88
N ALA A 330 5.24 -26.08 -8.04
CA ALA A 330 5.52 -25.93 -6.61
C ALA A 330 6.94 -25.42 -6.35
N ALA A 331 7.94 -25.95 -7.08
CA ALA A 331 9.33 -25.48 -7.00
C ALA A 331 9.47 -24.01 -7.43
N LEU A 332 8.75 -23.57 -8.47
CA LEU A 332 8.73 -22.18 -8.89
C LEU A 332 8.14 -21.25 -7.82
N TYR A 333 7.06 -21.64 -7.14
CA TYR A 333 6.51 -20.88 -6.02
C TYR A 333 7.45 -20.85 -4.81
N LEU A 334 8.13 -21.95 -4.51
CA LEU A 334 9.16 -21.99 -3.45
C LEU A 334 10.35 -21.08 -3.80
N TRP A 335 10.78 -21.11 -5.06
CA TRP A 335 11.81 -20.20 -5.55
C TRP A 335 11.38 -18.75 -5.41
N GLN A 336 10.16 -18.42 -5.83
CA GLN A 336 9.58 -17.08 -5.66
C GLN A 336 9.54 -16.67 -4.18
N ALA A 337 9.06 -17.54 -3.30
CA ALA A 337 9.01 -17.29 -1.87
C ALA A 337 10.41 -17.00 -1.28
N ARG A 338 11.43 -17.75 -1.71
CA ARG A 338 12.82 -17.52 -1.30
C ARG A 338 13.35 -16.14 -1.70
N LEU A 339 12.90 -15.58 -2.83
CA LEU A 339 13.33 -14.27 -3.28
C LEU A 339 12.70 -13.13 -2.48
N VAL A 340 11.43 -13.27 -2.09
CA VAL A 340 10.62 -12.17 -1.55
C VAL A 340 10.37 -12.27 -0.05
N PHE A 341 10.34 -13.47 0.52
CA PHE A 341 10.01 -13.65 1.92
C PHE A 341 11.26 -13.69 2.79
N HIS A 342 11.33 -12.79 3.76
CA HIS A 342 12.40 -12.73 4.74
C HIS A 342 11.85 -13.05 6.13
N MET A 343 12.41 -14.07 6.75
CA MET A 343 12.00 -14.51 8.08
C MET A 343 12.43 -13.46 9.12
N PRO A 344 11.57 -13.10 10.09
CA PRO A 344 11.98 -12.29 11.22
C PRO A 344 13.11 -12.99 12.01
N THR A 345 14.17 -12.27 12.34
CA THR A 345 15.35 -12.83 13.01
C THR A 345 15.55 -12.34 14.45
N HIS A 346 14.53 -11.70 15.04
CA HIS A 346 14.59 -11.13 16.37
C HIS A 346 14.59 -12.16 17.51
N THR A 347 14.24 -13.42 17.23
CA THR A 347 14.34 -14.52 18.21
C THR A 347 15.34 -15.57 17.72
N PRO A 348 16.07 -16.26 18.64
CA PRO A 348 17.03 -17.31 18.26
C PRO A 348 16.41 -18.42 17.41
N ALA A 349 15.17 -18.81 17.70
CA ALA A 349 14.46 -19.85 16.96
C ALA A 349 14.19 -19.43 15.50
N LEU A 350 13.63 -18.23 15.31
CA LEU A 350 13.36 -17.69 13.96
C LEU A 350 14.65 -17.46 13.18
N ALA A 351 15.70 -16.96 13.85
CA ALA A 351 17.02 -16.79 13.25
C ALA A 351 17.63 -18.14 12.80
N ALA A 352 17.45 -19.20 13.58
CA ALA A 352 17.89 -20.54 13.19
C ALA A 352 17.16 -21.06 11.95
N VAL A 353 15.83 -20.85 11.87
CA VAL A 353 15.03 -21.22 10.71
C VAL A 353 15.45 -20.38 9.48
N ALA A 354 15.66 -19.07 9.63
CA ALA A 354 16.11 -18.20 8.54
C ALA A 354 17.45 -18.67 7.97
N ARG A 355 18.44 -18.99 8.83
CA ARG A 355 19.72 -19.57 8.39
C ARG A 355 19.57 -20.92 7.70
N ALA A 356 18.70 -21.78 8.22
CA ALA A 356 18.43 -23.09 7.60
C ALA A 356 17.81 -22.93 6.19
N LEU A 357 17.04 -21.87 5.98
CA LEU A 357 16.47 -21.51 4.66
C LEU A 357 17.47 -20.76 3.76
N GLY A 358 18.69 -20.51 4.22
CA GLY A 358 19.72 -19.78 3.49
C GLY A 358 19.35 -18.31 3.24
N GLN A 359 18.58 -17.72 4.16
CA GLN A 359 18.26 -16.31 4.10
C GLN A 359 19.42 -15.45 4.63
N PRO A 360 19.70 -14.31 4.00
CA PRO A 360 20.77 -13.41 4.50
C PRO A 360 20.37 -12.82 5.85
N ASP A 361 21.38 -12.50 6.66
CA ASP A 361 21.17 -11.73 7.87
C ASP A 361 20.58 -10.36 7.54
N ALA A 362 19.71 -9.86 8.42
CA ALA A 362 19.13 -8.53 8.26
C ALA A 362 20.24 -7.47 8.30
N VAL A 363 20.32 -6.63 7.27
CA VAL A 363 21.26 -5.52 7.24
C VAL A 363 20.78 -4.47 8.24
N LEU A 364 21.53 -4.23 9.29
CA LEU A 364 21.28 -3.14 10.23
C LEU A 364 21.77 -1.84 9.60
N ILE A 365 20.85 -0.88 9.39
CA ILE A 365 21.24 0.48 9.02
C ILE A 365 22.03 1.04 10.20
N ALA A 366 23.23 1.54 9.95
CA ALA A 366 24.02 2.22 10.96
C ALA A 366 23.22 3.44 11.49
N PRO A 367 23.08 3.59 12.81
CA PRO A 367 22.35 4.71 13.37
C PRO A 367 23.04 6.01 12.99
N GLN A 368 22.24 7.02 12.63
CA GLN A 368 22.74 8.37 12.45
C GLN A 368 23.25 8.90 13.78
N THR A 369 24.41 9.55 13.78
CA THR A 369 25.09 9.96 15.01
C THR A 369 25.01 11.45 15.30
N SER A 370 24.39 12.26 14.44
CA SER A 370 24.35 13.71 14.62
C SER A 370 23.04 14.36 14.16
N CYS A 371 22.70 15.48 14.76
CA CYS A 371 21.61 16.38 14.40
C CYS A 371 22.14 17.70 13.83
N SER A 372 23.01 17.61 12.82
CA SER A 372 23.47 18.81 12.13
C SER A 372 22.35 19.39 11.24
N LEU A 373 22.06 20.68 11.41
CA LEU A 373 21.17 21.47 10.56
C LEU A 373 22.00 22.46 9.74
N PRO A 374 21.70 22.77 8.48
CA PRO A 374 20.84 21.99 7.60
C PRO A 374 21.50 20.66 7.24
N ARG A 375 20.69 19.64 7.08
CA ARG A 375 21.16 18.36 6.57
C ARG A 375 21.18 18.44 5.05
N GLU A 376 22.33 18.23 4.44
CA GLU A 376 22.29 17.84 3.03
C GLU A 376 21.37 16.60 2.93
N PRO A 377 20.52 16.52 1.90
CA PRO A 377 19.77 15.32 1.66
C PRO A 377 20.72 14.22 1.21
N GLU A 378 21.57 13.75 2.12
CA GLU A 378 22.12 12.41 1.97
C GLU A 378 20.91 11.55 1.77
N ALA A 379 20.79 11.00 0.57
CA ALA A 379 19.86 9.95 0.30
C ALA A 379 20.07 8.94 1.43
N ILE A 380 19.20 8.96 2.44
CA ILE A 380 19.12 7.85 3.38
C ILE A 380 19.03 6.68 2.43
N PRO A 381 20.06 5.79 2.38
CA PRO A 381 19.93 4.64 1.52
C PRO A 381 18.68 3.95 2.04
N TYR A 382 17.59 4.13 1.31
CA TYR A 382 16.36 3.42 1.55
C TYR A 382 16.68 1.99 1.17
N VAL A 383 17.35 1.30 2.09
CA VAL A 383 17.78 -0.09 1.93
C VAL A 383 16.55 -0.93 2.21
N ASP A 384 15.59 -0.82 1.34
CA ASP A 384 14.39 -1.61 1.42
C ASP A 384 14.52 -2.98 0.76
N ALA A 385 15.70 -3.29 0.25
CA ALA A 385 16.09 -4.69 0.13
C ALA A 385 15.82 -5.46 1.46
N VAL A 386 15.43 -4.71 2.50
CA VAL A 386 15.30 -5.15 3.86
C VAL A 386 14.03 -4.63 4.50
N GLY A 387 12.93 -4.48 3.76
CA GLY A 387 11.61 -4.25 4.36
C GLY A 387 11.31 -5.20 5.51
N ALA A 388 11.89 -6.40 5.47
CA ALA A 388 11.98 -7.33 6.58
C ALA A 388 12.70 -6.77 7.81
N THR A 389 13.57 -5.77 7.70
CA THR A 389 14.30 -5.26 8.88
C THR A 389 13.37 -4.56 9.84
N LEU A 390 12.46 -3.73 9.34
CA LEU A 390 11.48 -3.04 10.18
C LEU A 390 10.41 -3.99 10.73
N LEU A 391 9.95 -4.96 9.95
CA LEU A 391 8.97 -5.97 10.38
C LEU A 391 9.61 -7.11 11.15
N GLY A 392 10.81 -7.51 10.77
CA GLY A 392 11.59 -8.54 11.46
C GLY A 392 12.23 -8.08 12.76
N ARG A 393 12.22 -6.78 13.02
CA ARG A 393 12.77 -6.17 14.22
C ARG A 393 11.71 -5.33 14.93
N PRO A 394 10.83 -5.99 15.72
CA PRO A 394 9.90 -5.25 16.55
C PRO A 394 10.67 -4.34 17.52
N PRO A 395 10.05 -3.24 18.02
CA PRO A 395 10.66 -2.36 18.98
C PRO A 395 11.21 -3.16 20.17
N THR A 396 12.45 -2.90 20.52
CA THR A 396 13.08 -3.50 21.70
C THR A 396 12.57 -2.83 22.98
N ALA A 397 12.88 -3.40 24.14
CA ALA A 397 12.62 -2.73 25.42
C ALA A 397 13.37 -1.39 25.50
N ALA A 398 14.58 -1.31 24.93
CA ALA A 398 15.37 -0.07 24.86
C ALA A 398 14.68 0.97 23.98
N ASP A 399 14.14 0.60 22.81
CA ASP A 399 13.38 1.51 21.95
C ASP A 399 12.11 2.03 22.64
N THR A 400 11.43 1.16 23.40
CA THR A 400 10.24 1.55 24.17
C THR A 400 10.60 2.54 25.29
N LEU A 401 11.72 2.32 26.00
CA LEU A 401 12.20 3.25 27.02
C LEU A 401 12.62 4.60 26.39
N ALA A 402 13.33 4.56 25.28
CA ALA A 402 13.72 5.76 24.53
C ALA A 402 12.51 6.58 24.10
N GLY A 403 11.46 5.94 23.56
CA GLY A 403 10.21 6.63 23.20
C GLY A 403 9.51 7.26 24.42
N ARG A 404 9.49 6.57 25.56
CA ARG A 404 8.97 7.13 26.81
C ARG A 404 9.82 8.28 27.33
N GLN A 405 11.13 8.23 27.19
CA GLN A 405 12.03 9.32 27.53
C GLN A 405 11.74 10.56 26.70
N ILE A 406 11.58 10.45 25.37
CA ILE A 406 11.21 11.58 24.52
C ILE A 406 9.84 12.14 24.95
N ALA A 407 8.86 11.28 25.19
CA ALA A 407 7.54 11.72 25.65
C ALA A 407 7.60 12.42 27.02
N ALA A 408 8.42 11.92 27.96
CA ALA A 408 8.63 12.57 29.26
C ALA A 408 9.26 13.98 29.10
N LEU A 409 10.25 14.10 28.23
CA LEU A 409 10.85 15.40 27.90
C LEU A 409 9.81 16.38 27.31
N ILE A 410 8.91 15.92 26.45
CA ILE A 410 7.84 16.75 25.91
C ILE A 410 6.84 17.14 27.02
N ALA A 411 6.55 16.22 27.94
CA ALA A 411 5.59 16.45 29.02
C ALA A 411 6.06 17.48 30.08
N GLU A 412 7.35 17.84 30.10
CA GLU A 412 7.85 18.94 30.92
C GLU A 412 7.34 20.32 30.47
N GLY A 413 6.91 20.45 29.21
CA GLY A 413 6.30 21.66 28.67
C GLY A 413 4.78 21.54 28.59
N ASP A 414 4.11 22.67 28.52
CA ASP A 414 2.65 22.77 28.47
C ASP A 414 2.10 22.63 27.05
N THR A 415 2.91 22.95 26.02
CA THR A 415 2.50 22.96 24.62
C THR A 415 2.64 21.56 23.98
N ALA A 416 1.89 21.32 22.90
CA ALA A 416 2.14 20.18 22.02
C ALA A 416 3.51 20.37 21.33
N ALA A 417 4.29 19.29 21.21
CA ALA A 417 5.60 19.38 20.56
C ALA A 417 5.46 19.65 19.06
N PHE A 418 6.30 20.55 18.54
CA PHE A 418 6.52 20.68 17.12
C PHE A 418 7.40 19.52 16.65
N SER A 419 6.78 18.43 16.14
CA SER A 419 7.46 17.15 15.98
C SER A 419 7.26 16.56 14.58
N GLU A 420 8.33 16.00 14.02
CA GLU A 420 8.26 15.18 12.81
C GLU A 420 7.57 13.83 13.03
N ASP A 421 7.43 13.39 14.28
CA ASP A 421 6.72 12.15 14.61
C ASP A 421 5.48 12.45 15.45
N ALA A 422 4.32 12.16 14.88
CA ALA A 422 3.03 12.34 15.53
C ALA A 422 2.85 11.49 16.80
N GLY A 423 3.60 10.39 16.92
CA GLY A 423 3.42 9.39 17.97
C GLY A 423 3.59 9.94 19.38
N PHE A 424 4.50 10.89 19.57
CA PHE A 424 4.77 11.45 20.91
C PHE A 424 3.63 12.30 21.44
N ASN A 425 3.11 13.22 20.60
CA ASN A 425 1.96 14.04 20.99
C ASN A 425 0.73 13.14 21.26
N LEU A 426 0.46 12.18 20.39
CA LEU A 426 -0.66 11.24 20.56
C LEU A 426 -0.53 10.39 21.83
N TYR A 427 0.69 9.95 22.18
CA TYR A 427 0.94 9.22 23.43
C TYR A 427 0.63 10.05 24.68
N LEU A 428 0.83 11.36 24.61
CA LEU A 428 0.52 12.30 25.68
C LEU A 428 -0.93 12.82 25.65
N GLY A 429 -1.76 12.32 24.72
CA GLY A 429 -3.13 12.78 24.54
C GLY A 429 -3.23 14.19 23.96
N ARG A 430 -2.15 14.69 23.34
CA ARG A 430 -2.08 15.99 22.67
C ARG A 430 -2.31 15.83 21.17
N ASP A 431 -2.88 16.84 20.54
CA ASP A 431 -3.08 16.84 19.09
C ASP A 431 -1.76 17.05 18.35
N VAL A 432 -1.70 16.55 17.11
CA VAL A 432 -0.53 16.69 16.24
C VAL A 432 -0.52 18.10 15.63
N VAL A 433 0.62 18.76 15.72
CA VAL A 433 0.78 20.15 15.26
C VAL A 433 1.05 20.25 13.76
N THR A 434 1.81 19.30 13.21
CA THR A 434 2.21 19.33 11.79
C THR A 434 2.21 17.94 11.19
N ASN A 435 2.04 17.88 9.85
CA ASN A 435 2.42 16.74 9.04
C ASN A 435 3.60 17.16 8.13
N PRO A 436 4.87 16.88 8.51
CA PRO A 436 6.05 17.43 7.83
C PRO A 436 6.10 17.11 6.34
N THR A 437 5.76 15.87 5.97
CA THR A 437 5.76 15.43 4.58
C THR A 437 4.72 16.17 3.75
N GLN A 438 3.52 16.37 4.30
CA GLN A 438 2.45 17.12 3.64
C GLN A 438 2.84 18.59 3.51
N LEU A 439 3.37 19.18 4.57
CA LEU A 439 3.82 20.56 4.59
C LEU A 439 4.92 20.81 3.54
N LEU A 440 5.91 19.91 3.45
CA LEU A 440 6.96 20.02 2.43
C LEU A 440 6.40 19.90 1.02
N ASN A 441 5.41 19.05 0.80
CA ASN A 441 4.74 18.93 -0.50
C ASN A 441 3.99 20.21 -0.87
N LEU A 442 3.25 20.79 0.07
CA LEU A 442 2.56 22.07 -0.13
C LEU A 442 3.54 23.20 -0.42
N TYR A 443 4.63 23.29 0.35
CA TYR A 443 5.69 24.27 0.14
C TYR A 443 6.32 24.15 -1.26
N ASN A 444 6.67 22.94 -1.68
CA ASN A 444 7.25 22.70 -3.00
C ASN A 444 6.30 23.04 -4.15
N ASN A 445 4.99 23.03 -3.90
CA ASN A 445 3.95 23.40 -4.86
C ASN A 445 3.49 24.86 -4.73
N ASN A 446 4.15 25.67 -3.88
CA ASN A 446 3.76 27.06 -3.56
C ASN A 446 2.29 27.16 -3.12
N ALA A 447 1.85 26.22 -2.29
CA ALA A 447 0.46 26.04 -1.87
C ALA A 447 0.30 26.14 -0.34
N VAL A 448 1.21 26.78 0.36
CA VAL A 448 1.16 27.07 1.80
C VAL A 448 1.86 28.39 2.09
N ASP A 449 1.26 29.19 2.97
CA ASP A 449 1.90 30.37 3.59
C ASP A 449 2.48 29.98 4.95
N LEU A 450 3.79 30.07 5.09
CA LEU A 450 4.50 29.72 6.31
C LEU A 450 4.58 30.86 7.33
N THR A 451 3.99 32.04 7.05
CA THR A 451 4.18 33.27 7.85
C THR A 451 3.83 33.07 9.31
N GLU A 452 2.65 32.52 9.63
CA GLU A 452 2.23 32.25 11.01
C GLU A 452 3.13 31.20 11.69
N MET A 453 3.43 30.12 11.01
CA MET A 453 4.31 29.05 11.53
C MET A 453 5.70 29.60 11.88
N LEU A 454 6.30 30.36 10.96
CA LEU A 454 7.62 30.98 11.18
C LEU A 454 7.59 31.98 12.33
N ALA A 455 6.52 32.78 12.44
CA ALA A 455 6.34 33.73 13.55
C ALA A 455 6.23 33.01 14.91
N MET A 456 5.46 31.88 14.97
CA MET A 456 5.35 31.09 16.19
C MET A 456 6.68 30.43 16.58
N LEU A 457 7.43 29.90 15.62
CA LEU A 457 8.75 29.31 15.85
C LEU A 457 9.77 30.39 16.29
N ASP A 458 9.73 31.57 15.66
CA ASP A 458 10.60 32.71 16.01
C ASP A 458 10.32 33.22 17.42
N ALA A 459 9.05 33.27 17.82
CA ALA A 459 8.60 33.59 19.16
C ALA A 459 8.81 32.46 20.18
N GLN A 460 9.37 31.34 19.79
CA GLN A 460 9.59 30.18 20.65
C GLN A 460 8.30 29.64 21.31
N ALA A 461 7.17 29.67 20.58
CA ALA A 461 5.87 29.30 21.09
C ALA A 461 5.75 27.77 21.40
N PHE A 462 6.69 26.96 20.97
CA PHE A 462 6.74 25.53 21.27
C PHE A 462 7.83 25.23 22.29
N ASP A 463 7.44 24.64 23.43
CA ASP A 463 8.39 24.25 24.48
C ASP A 463 9.37 23.19 24.02
N THR A 464 8.96 22.37 23.04
CA THR A 464 9.77 21.28 22.53
C THR A 464 9.63 21.14 21.02
N VAL A 465 10.77 21.02 20.34
CA VAL A 465 10.88 20.60 18.94
C VAL A 465 11.55 19.25 18.88
N VAL A 466 11.01 18.30 18.09
CA VAL A 466 11.58 16.95 17.91
C VAL A 466 11.80 16.67 16.44
N LEU A 467 13.06 16.51 16.04
CA LEU A 467 13.45 16.23 14.66
C LEU A 467 14.06 14.84 14.53
N ARG A 468 13.79 14.17 13.43
CA ARG A 468 14.37 12.86 13.07
C ARG A 468 15.00 12.85 11.69
N ALA A 469 14.21 13.15 10.66
CA ALA A 469 14.60 13.08 9.25
C ALA A 469 14.67 14.45 8.57
N GLN A 470 14.22 15.49 9.24
CA GLN A 470 14.25 16.89 8.77
C GLN A 470 13.45 17.10 7.45
N PHE A 471 12.22 16.58 7.44
CA PHE A 471 11.29 16.74 6.30
C PHE A 471 10.53 18.07 6.30
N TYR A 472 10.90 19.02 7.13
CA TYR A 472 10.32 20.36 7.08
C TYR A 472 10.89 21.19 5.92
N PRO A 473 10.12 22.19 5.42
CA PRO A 473 10.63 23.17 4.48
C PRO A 473 11.91 23.88 5.00
N PRO A 474 12.86 24.23 4.11
CA PRO A 474 14.09 24.86 4.53
C PRO A 474 13.91 26.10 5.44
N PRO A 475 12.97 27.05 5.16
CA PRO A 475 12.77 28.20 6.05
C PRO A 475 12.39 27.80 7.48
N VAL A 476 11.63 26.71 7.65
CA VAL A 476 11.22 26.20 8.97
C VAL A 476 12.44 25.64 9.72
N LEU A 477 13.31 24.87 9.03
CA LEU A 477 14.54 24.35 9.61
C LEU A 477 15.52 25.46 10.00
N ASP A 478 15.60 26.52 9.20
CA ASP A 478 16.47 27.67 9.48
C ASP A 478 16.05 28.39 10.77
N VAL A 479 14.76 28.65 10.96
CA VAL A 479 14.26 29.28 12.20
C VAL A 479 14.44 28.36 13.39
N ILE A 480 14.17 27.05 13.26
CA ILE A 480 14.42 26.07 14.32
C ILE A 480 15.90 26.11 14.73
N GLY A 481 16.82 26.08 13.76
CA GLY A 481 18.26 26.14 14.03
C GLY A 481 18.74 27.42 14.72
N GLN A 482 18.05 28.54 14.49
CA GLN A 482 18.36 29.82 15.13
C GLN A 482 17.76 29.97 16.54
N ARG A 483 16.54 29.49 16.74
CA ARG A 483 15.76 29.75 17.96
C ARG A 483 15.77 28.61 18.97
N TYR A 484 16.11 27.37 18.53
CA TYR A 484 16.12 26.18 19.38
C TYR A 484 17.51 25.57 19.43
N GLN A 485 17.83 24.92 20.54
CA GLN A 485 19.07 24.21 20.76
C GLN A 485 18.80 22.75 21.11
N THR A 486 19.60 21.84 20.58
CA THR A 486 19.50 20.41 20.91
C THR A 486 19.94 20.19 22.35
N THR A 487 19.04 19.69 23.17
CA THR A 487 19.33 19.35 24.58
C THR A 487 19.55 17.85 24.77
N HIS A 488 18.87 17.01 23.98
CA HIS A 488 19.01 15.56 24.08
C HIS A 488 19.07 14.93 22.70
N LEU A 489 19.93 13.90 22.58
CA LEU A 489 19.97 12.99 21.45
C LEU A 489 19.47 11.63 21.93
N VAL A 490 18.36 11.15 21.39
CA VAL A 490 17.76 9.88 21.81
C VAL A 490 17.71 8.92 20.62
N GLN A 491 18.36 7.78 20.76
CA GLN A 491 18.36 6.75 19.75
C GLN A 491 17.16 5.81 19.95
N MET A 492 16.32 5.66 18.91
CA MET A 492 15.14 4.80 18.94
C MET A 492 14.89 4.20 17.55
N ASN A 493 14.63 2.91 17.47
CA ASN A 493 14.30 2.20 16.22
C ASN A 493 15.32 2.41 15.07
N GLY A 494 16.61 2.58 15.42
CA GLY A 494 17.67 2.83 14.44
C GLY A 494 17.79 4.28 13.95
N PHE A 495 17.01 5.20 14.51
CA PHE A 495 17.07 6.64 14.22
C PHE A 495 17.57 7.43 15.43
N VAL A 496 18.18 8.58 15.18
CA VAL A 496 18.47 9.58 16.21
C VAL A 496 17.39 10.64 16.20
N TYR A 497 16.78 10.85 17.34
CA TYR A 497 15.82 11.93 17.58
C TYR A 497 16.54 13.07 18.30
N CYS A 498 16.41 14.25 17.76
CA CYS A 498 16.93 15.49 18.32
C CYS A 498 15.80 16.16 19.09
N VAL A 499 15.88 16.14 20.43
CA VAL A 499 14.97 16.90 21.27
C VAL A 499 15.59 18.27 21.51
N MET A 500 14.86 19.30 21.13
CA MET A 500 15.33 20.69 21.15
C MET A 500 14.43 21.53 22.04
N ARG A 501 15.03 22.52 22.70
CA ARG A 501 14.37 23.50 23.57
C ARG A 501 14.64 24.92 23.07
N PRO A 502 13.81 25.91 23.41
CA PRO A 502 14.12 27.32 23.22
C PRO A 502 15.51 27.68 23.72
N ARG A 503 16.21 28.56 23.03
CA ARG A 503 17.51 29.09 23.43
C ARG A 503 17.40 30.07 24.54
#